data_ce898726a4b4d6c21c0def31535f8a54
#
_entry.id   ce898726a4b4d6c21c0def31535f8a54
#
_cell.length_a   1.000
_cell.length_b   1.000
_cell.length_c   1.000
_cell.angle_alpha   90.00
_cell.angle_beta   90.00
_cell.angle_gamma   90.00
#
_symmetry.space_group_name_H-M   'P 1'
#
loop_
_entity.id
_entity.type
_entity.pdbx_description
1 polymer ?
#
loop_
_entity_poly.entity_id
_entity_poly.type
_entity_poly.pdbx_seq_one_letter_code
_entity_poly.pdbx_strand_id
1 'polypeptide(L)'
;NFKKIHFLAFGSKKAIDANITEDTLSSDGDLIVSSLQASGLHTTVGELNDKDALEENIGGAEVSFHNDFLTVGAISAVTYYRGEINRNLSMYNQFQFNSNMNWVNGLHYSFIKRNVNLFGEVSRSISGGNAQLHGLLASLHPNLAVSFLYRKFDENYHSVYANAIAESSFPINEEGLFAGLQFKLNNHWEISTYFDQFKFPWMRYQVDKPNSFGMDGFLQLVYHPNKKLDIYGRIRHRERPFNSALAFDRDIPNVSIADQWNYRLNFNVLITESIRLRSRIEYMTYFRDGADKENGLLLAQDVIYKPKESKLSFTARFALFDTDSYNSRIYSYEND
;
A
#
# COMPACT_ATOMS: atom_id res chain seq x y z
N ASN A 1 27.13 28.82 -7.73
CA ASN A 1 25.85 29.20 -7.13
C ASN A 1 25.33 28.05 -6.27
N PHE A 2 25.75 27.98 -5.01
CA PHE A 2 25.39 26.93 -4.04
C PHE A 2 23.87 26.85 -3.72
N LYS A 3 23.07 27.81 -4.19
CA LYS A 3 21.60 27.84 -3.97
C LYS A 3 20.82 26.72 -4.67
N LYS A 4 21.45 25.93 -5.56
CA LYS A 4 20.81 24.86 -6.31
C LYS A 4 21.15 23.45 -5.79
N ILE A 5 22.08 23.35 -4.85
CA ILE A 5 22.46 22.06 -4.23
C ILE A 5 21.95 22.06 -2.80
N HIS A 6 21.21 21.01 -2.48
CA HIS A 6 20.70 20.74 -1.15
C HIS A 6 21.41 19.51 -0.59
N PHE A 7 21.67 19.57 0.70
CA PHE A 7 22.22 18.46 1.45
C PHE A 7 21.34 18.23 2.68
N LEU A 8 20.98 16.97 2.92
CA LEU A 8 20.24 16.53 4.08
C LEU A 8 20.97 15.36 4.72
N ALA A 9 21.07 15.34 6.02
CA ALA A 9 21.54 14.21 6.79
C ALA A 9 20.57 13.95 7.95
N PHE A 10 20.39 12.70 8.30
CA PHE A 10 19.52 12.29 9.39
C PHE A 10 20.12 11.12 10.17
N GLY A 11 19.72 11.00 11.42
CA GLY A 11 20.06 9.88 12.28
C GLY A 11 18.95 9.63 13.28
N SER A 12 18.73 8.37 13.62
CA SER A 12 17.76 7.93 14.62
C SER A 12 18.31 6.76 15.40
N LYS A 13 18.07 6.77 16.69
CA LYS A 13 18.32 5.64 17.59
C LYS A 13 17.08 5.45 18.43
N LYS A 14 16.50 4.27 18.40
CA LYS A 14 15.29 3.93 19.17
C LYS A 14 15.26 2.44 19.54
N ALA A 15 14.52 2.12 20.56
CA ALA A 15 14.11 0.77 20.87
C ALA A 15 12.82 0.45 20.10
N ILE A 16 12.70 -0.75 19.58
CA ILE A 16 11.55 -1.27 18.83
C ILE A 16 11.12 -2.61 19.40
N ASP A 17 9.86 -2.96 19.19
CA ASP A 17 9.29 -4.21 19.64
C ASP A 17 9.79 -5.35 18.74
N ALA A 18 10.28 -6.42 19.38
CA ALA A 18 10.83 -7.57 18.69
C ALA A 18 10.71 -8.84 19.51
N ASN A 19 10.41 -9.96 18.84
CA ASN A 19 10.41 -11.26 19.52
C ASN A 19 11.83 -11.81 19.57
N ILE A 20 12.37 -11.91 20.79
CA ILE A 20 13.71 -12.42 21.06
C ILE A 20 13.61 -13.92 21.35
N THR A 21 14.50 -14.71 20.76
CA THR A 21 14.64 -16.13 21.08
C THR A 21 15.56 -16.27 22.29
N GLU A 22 15.01 -16.63 23.45
CA GLU A 22 15.66 -16.58 24.77
C GLU A 22 16.93 -17.44 24.92
N ASP A 23 17.16 -18.46 24.10
CA ASP A 23 18.18 -19.48 24.36
C ASP A 23 19.43 -19.46 23.49
N THR A 24 19.55 -18.48 22.56
CA THR A 24 20.70 -18.50 21.66
C THR A 24 21.25 -17.09 21.44
N LEU A 25 22.38 -16.83 22.07
CA LEU A 25 23.28 -15.79 21.62
C LEU A 25 23.90 -16.24 20.28
N SER A 26 24.02 -15.35 19.33
CA SER A 26 24.82 -15.59 18.14
C SER A 26 26.26 -15.92 18.55
N SER A 27 27.06 -16.49 17.63
CA SER A 27 28.46 -16.81 17.88
C SER A 27 29.27 -15.63 18.45
N ASP A 28 28.80 -14.41 18.19
CA ASP A 28 29.43 -13.14 18.62
C ASP A 28 28.77 -12.52 19.87
N GLY A 29 27.78 -13.20 20.50
CA GLY A 29 27.10 -12.73 21.70
C GLY A 29 25.93 -11.77 21.45
N ASP A 30 25.51 -11.60 20.20
CA ASP A 30 24.37 -10.77 19.83
C ASP A 30 23.04 -11.47 20.06
N LEU A 31 21.98 -10.68 20.29
CA LEU A 31 20.62 -11.19 20.46
C LEU A 31 20.09 -11.73 19.13
N ILE A 32 19.42 -12.89 19.17
CA ILE A 32 18.71 -13.45 18.03
C ILE A 32 17.24 -13.02 18.06
N VAL A 33 16.78 -12.42 16.96
CA VAL A 33 15.44 -11.89 16.79
C VAL A 33 14.71 -12.70 15.72
N SER A 34 13.60 -13.33 16.09
CA SER A 34 12.79 -14.12 15.17
C SER A 34 11.82 -13.26 14.33
N SER A 35 11.34 -12.15 14.87
CA SER A 35 10.43 -11.24 14.16
C SER A 35 10.44 -9.83 14.75
N LEU A 36 10.19 -8.83 13.90
CA LEU A 36 9.90 -7.46 14.30
C LEU A 36 8.39 -7.31 14.51
N GLN A 37 7.98 -6.67 15.60
CA GLN A 37 6.58 -6.42 15.92
C GLN A 37 6.21 -4.99 15.54
N ALA A 38 5.26 -4.84 14.62
CA ALA A 38 4.82 -3.52 14.12
C ALA A 38 3.43 -3.12 14.61
N SER A 39 2.77 -3.96 15.42
CA SER A 39 1.39 -3.73 15.87
C SER A 39 1.27 -2.62 16.90
N GLY A 40 2.33 -2.38 17.71
CA GLY A 40 2.31 -1.49 18.86
C GLY A 40 1.34 -1.93 19.98
N LEU A 41 0.86 -3.17 19.92
CA LEU A 41 -0.01 -3.75 20.95
C LEU A 41 0.84 -4.33 22.09
N HIS A 42 0.44 -4.05 23.33
CA HIS A 42 1.08 -4.53 24.54
C HIS A 42 0.01 -5.06 25.51
N THR A 43 -0.83 -5.96 25.04
CA THR A 43 -2.02 -6.45 25.76
C THR A 43 -1.82 -7.85 26.37
N THR A 44 -0.87 -8.62 25.85
CA THR A 44 -0.51 -9.95 26.36
C THR A 44 0.86 -9.96 27.00
N VAL A 45 1.15 -10.99 27.80
CA VAL A 45 2.48 -11.16 28.43
C VAL A 45 3.59 -11.28 27.38
N GLY A 46 3.33 -11.98 26.27
CA GLY A 46 4.29 -12.08 25.15
C GLY A 46 4.57 -10.71 24.53
N GLU A 47 3.53 -9.94 24.19
CA GLU A 47 3.67 -8.58 23.63
C GLU A 47 4.39 -7.61 24.58
N LEU A 48 4.20 -7.79 25.90
CA LEU A 48 4.93 -7.00 26.91
C LEU A 48 6.41 -7.36 26.99
N ASN A 49 6.76 -8.63 26.80
CA ASN A 49 8.16 -9.08 26.75
C ASN A 49 8.86 -8.63 25.47
N ASP A 50 8.13 -8.52 24.36
CA ASP A 50 8.64 -8.07 23.05
C ASP A 50 8.84 -6.55 23.01
N LYS A 51 8.28 -5.81 23.98
CA LYS A 51 8.30 -4.35 24.00
C LYS A 51 9.72 -3.82 24.18
N ASP A 52 10.10 -2.88 23.29
CA ASP A 52 11.38 -2.17 23.33
C ASP A 52 12.61 -3.13 23.38
N ALA A 53 12.46 -4.35 22.86
CA ALA A 53 13.41 -5.43 23.05
C ALA A 53 14.64 -5.35 22.12
N LEU A 54 14.57 -4.58 21.02
CA LEU A 54 15.63 -4.45 20.04
C LEU A 54 15.99 -2.99 19.80
N GLU A 55 17.29 -2.68 19.84
CA GLU A 55 17.79 -1.35 19.47
C GLU A 55 17.96 -1.25 17.96
N GLU A 56 17.35 -0.23 17.36
CA GLU A 56 17.49 0.13 15.94
C GLU A 56 18.24 1.45 15.82
N ASN A 57 19.24 1.47 14.96
CA ASN A 57 20.01 2.65 14.60
C ASN A 57 19.87 2.90 13.09
N ILE A 58 19.47 4.10 12.69
CA ILE A 58 19.35 4.50 11.30
C ILE A 58 20.18 5.75 11.07
N GLY A 59 20.93 5.76 9.98
CA GLY A 59 21.65 6.95 9.52
C GLY A 59 21.58 7.05 8.01
N GLY A 60 21.58 8.28 7.50
CA GLY A 60 21.60 8.49 6.07
C GLY A 60 21.85 9.92 5.67
N ALA A 61 22.13 10.09 4.39
CA ALA A 61 22.33 11.38 3.77
C ALA A 61 21.79 11.42 2.35
N GLU A 62 21.37 12.59 1.93
CA GLU A 62 20.94 12.89 0.57
C GLU A 62 21.70 14.13 0.08
N VAL A 63 22.07 14.10 -1.20
CA VAL A 63 22.52 15.27 -1.93
C VAL A 63 21.65 15.41 -3.17
N SER A 64 21.09 16.58 -3.39
CA SER A 64 20.24 16.84 -4.54
C SER A 64 20.51 18.19 -5.19
N PHE A 65 20.33 18.21 -6.50
CA PHE A 65 20.36 19.40 -7.33
C PHE A 65 18.96 19.76 -7.76
N HIS A 66 18.60 21.03 -7.58
CA HIS A 66 17.27 21.54 -7.94
C HIS A 66 17.41 22.77 -8.85
N ASN A 67 16.60 22.81 -9.90
CA ASN A 67 16.35 24.02 -10.67
C ASN A 67 14.85 24.14 -10.97
N ASP A 68 14.44 25.10 -11.80
CA ASP A 68 13.04 25.43 -12.05
C ASP A 68 12.23 24.26 -12.66
N PHE A 69 12.87 23.27 -13.26
CA PHE A 69 12.22 22.17 -13.95
C PHE A 69 12.80 20.78 -13.67
N LEU A 70 13.98 20.71 -13.03
CA LEU A 70 14.67 19.44 -12.80
C LEU A 70 15.15 19.33 -11.35
N THR A 71 14.84 18.24 -10.73
CA THR A 71 15.43 17.74 -9.50
C THR A 71 16.15 16.42 -9.79
N VAL A 72 17.40 16.27 -9.35
CA VAL A 72 18.14 15.00 -9.38
C VAL A 72 18.86 14.87 -8.05
N GLY A 73 18.79 13.71 -7.44
CA GLY A 73 19.46 13.47 -6.16
C GLY A 73 19.94 12.03 -5.99
N ALA A 74 20.86 11.89 -5.04
CA ALA A 74 21.37 10.61 -4.58
C ALA A 74 21.17 10.50 -3.07
N ILE A 75 20.70 9.36 -2.62
CA ILE A 75 20.46 9.04 -1.20
C ILE A 75 21.20 7.78 -0.81
N SER A 76 21.71 7.75 0.42
CA SER A 76 22.28 6.56 1.04
C SER A 76 21.75 6.44 2.46
N ALA A 77 21.24 5.29 2.84
CA ALA A 77 20.69 5.04 4.17
C ALA A 77 21.13 3.67 4.69
N VAL A 78 21.54 3.63 5.94
CA VAL A 78 21.93 2.40 6.66
C VAL A 78 20.98 2.21 7.84
N THR A 79 20.46 1.00 7.99
CA THR A 79 19.73 0.55 9.18
C THR A 79 20.57 -0.54 9.85
N TYR A 80 20.83 -0.41 11.13
CA TYR A 80 21.55 -1.39 11.92
C TYR A 80 20.75 -1.75 13.17
N TYR A 81 20.59 -3.06 13.39
CA TYR A 81 19.96 -3.64 14.56
C TYR A 81 21.00 -4.20 15.51
N ARG A 82 20.88 -3.90 16.81
CA ARG A 82 21.72 -4.49 17.86
C ARG A 82 21.23 -5.88 18.23
N GLY A 83 21.10 -6.73 17.23
CA GLY A 83 20.64 -8.11 17.29
C GLY A 83 20.52 -8.67 15.90
N GLU A 84 20.81 -9.95 15.71
CA GLU A 84 20.68 -10.62 14.44
C GLU A 84 19.22 -11.01 14.19
N ILE A 85 18.64 -10.48 13.12
CA ILE A 85 17.33 -10.94 12.65
C ILE A 85 17.55 -12.26 11.94
N ASN A 86 17.09 -13.36 12.57
CA ASN A 86 17.20 -14.71 12.07
C ASN A 86 15.83 -15.39 12.08
N ARG A 87 15.13 -15.27 10.95
CA ARG A 87 13.80 -15.82 10.74
C ARG A 87 13.89 -17.24 10.20
N ASN A 88 12.95 -18.08 10.60
CA ASN A 88 12.78 -19.39 9.98
C ASN A 88 12.12 -19.18 8.60
N LEU A 89 12.93 -19.18 7.54
CA LEU A 89 12.50 -18.89 6.18
C LEU A 89 11.97 -20.15 5.49
N SER A 90 10.82 -20.02 4.86
CA SER A 90 10.24 -21.01 3.94
C SER A 90 10.61 -20.67 2.50
N MET A 91 10.35 -21.56 1.56
CA MET A 91 10.69 -21.36 0.15
C MET A 91 10.08 -20.07 -0.45
N TYR A 92 8.85 -19.71 -0.06
CA TYR A 92 8.18 -18.52 -0.59
C TYR A 92 8.79 -17.19 -0.11
N ASN A 93 9.40 -17.18 1.08
CA ASN A 93 9.96 -15.99 1.70
C ASN A 93 11.49 -16.07 1.93
N GLN A 94 12.17 -16.98 1.25
CA GLN A 94 13.62 -17.22 1.42
C GLN A 94 14.50 -15.99 1.15
N PHE A 95 13.99 -15.00 0.42
CA PHE A 95 14.68 -13.74 0.13
C PHE A 95 14.34 -12.61 1.11
N GLN A 96 13.54 -12.86 2.16
CA GLN A 96 13.26 -11.83 3.15
C GLN A 96 14.52 -11.40 3.90
N PHE A 97 14.50 -10.16 4.39
CA PHE A 97 15.60 -9.61 5.17
C PHE A 97 15.89 -10.49 6.41
N ASN A 98 17.11 -10.97 6.50
CA ASN A 98 17.59 -11.90 7.53
C ASN A 98 19.06 -11.55 7.86
N SER A 99 19.27 -10.46 8.58
CA SER A 99 20.58 -9.88 8.92
C SER A 99 20.40 -8.82 10.00
N ASN A 100 21.51 -8.32 10.56
CA ASN A 100 21.52 -7.18 11.47
C ASN A 100 21.73 -5.82 10.78
N MET A 101 22.06 -5.80 9.49
CA MET A 101 22.35 -4.55 8.77
C MET A 101 21.72 -4.53 7.38
N ASN A 102 21.10 -3.44 7.04
CA ASN A 102 20.69 -3.13 5.68
C ASN A 102 21.26 -1.78 5.23
N TRP A 103 21.74 -1.72 4.02
CA TRP A 103 22.25 -0.49 3.39
C TRP A 103 21.62 -0.33 2.02
N VAL A 104 20.97 0.81 1.81
CA VAL A 104 20.28 1.13 0.55
C VAL A 104 20.89 2.40 -0.03
N ASN A 105 21.21 2.34 -1.32
CA ASN A 105 21.64 3.49 -2.10
C ASN A 105 20.62 3.73 -3.22
N GLY A 106 20.25 4.98 -3.45
CA GLY A 106 19.25 5.33 -4.45
C GLY A 106 19.61 6.59 -5.22
N LEU A 107 19.08 6.68 -6.43
CA LEU A 107 19.08 7.86 -7.27
C LEU A 107 17.65 8.20 -7.61
N HIS A 108 17.28 9.46 -7.49
CA HIS A 108 15.94 9.92 -7.84
C HIS A 108 15.98 11.13 -8.76
N TYR A 109 14.91 11.29 -9.52
CA TYR A 109 14.72 12.44 -10.39
C TYR A 109 13.27 12.88 -10.46
N SER A 110 13.07 14.16 -10.71
CA SER A 110 11.78 14.74 -11.09
C SER A 110 12.01 15.84 -12.11
N PHE A 111 11.32 15.72 -13.25
CA PHE A 111 11.33 16.70 -14.31
C PHE A 111 9.94 17.26 -14.50
N ILE A 112 9.74 18.54 -14.20
CA ILE A 112 8.47 19.23 -14.28
C ILE A 112 8.58 20.32 -15.36
N LYS A 113 7.79 20.20 -16.41
CA LYS A 113 7.73 21.23 -17.45
C LYS A 113 6.28 21.44 -17.88
N ARG A 114 5.76 22.65 -17.65
CA ARG A 114 4.37 23.02 -17.91
C ARG A 114 3.42 22.05 -17.17
N ASN A 115 2.69 21.26 -17.94
CA ASN A 115 1.64 20.33 -17.49
C ASN A 115 2.11 18.86 -17.44
N VAL A 116 3.42 18.60 -17.51
CA VAL A 116 4.01 17.25 -17.47
C VAL A 116 4.98 17.17 -16.31
N ASN A 117 4.85 16.12 -15.50
CA ASN A 117 5.79 15.71 -14.48
C ASN A 117 6.25 14.27 -14.75
N LEU A 118 7.53 14.10 -15.06
CA LEU A 118 8.20 12.81 -15.16
C LEU A 118 9.08 12.63 -13.93
N PHE A 119 8.90 11.56 -13.19
CA PHE A 119 9.64 11.31 -11.96
C PHE A 119 10.03 9.84 -11.83
N GLY A 120 11.02 9.56 -11.02
CA GLY A 120 11.40 8.19 -10.75
C GLY A 120 12.51 8.07 -9.73
N GLU A 121 12.71 6.83 -9.31
CA GLU A 121 13.74 6.41 -8.38
C GLU A 121 14.27 5.04 -8.81
N VAL A 122 15.56 4.86 -8.67
CA VAL A 122 16.23 3.55 -8.74
C VAL A 122 17.07 3.37 -7.49
N SER A 123 17.01 2.20 -6.88
CA SER A 123 17.74 1.92 -5.65
C SER A 123 18.25 0.50 -5.63
N ARG A 124 19.29 0.27 -4.82
CA ARG A 124 19.92 -1.03 -4.61
C ARG A 124 20.21 -1.23 -3.13
N SER A 125 19.81 -2.38 -2.61
CA SER A 125 20.15 -2.81 -1.25
C SER A 125 21.46 -3.62 -1.21
N ILE A 126 22.05 -3.73 -0.02
CA ILE A 126 23.29 -4.50 0.20
C ILE A 126 23.13 -5.99 -0.17
N SER A 127 21.92 -6.52 -0.11
CA SER A 127 21.57 -7.88 -0.57
C SER A 127 21.74 -8.11 -2.06
N GLY A 128 22.03 -7.05 -2.84
CA GLY A 128 22.16 -7.06 -4.29
C GLY A 128 20.86 -6.82 -5.05
N GLY A 129 19.71 -6.82 -4.38
CA GLY A 129 18.40 -6.53 -4.97
C GLY A 129 18.26 -5.07 -5.42
N ASN A 130 17.55 -4.87 -6.53
CA ASN A 130 17.28 -3.57 -7.09
C ASN A 130 15.78 -3.25 -6.98
N ALA A 131 15.48 -1.96 -6.87
CA ALA A 131 14.13 -1.45 -6.98
C ALA A 131 14.12 -0.26 -7.94
N GLN A 132 13.07 -0.14 -8.73
CA GLN A 132 12.86 1.01 -9.60
C GLN A 132 11.38 1.34 -9.71
N LEU A 133 11.11 2.64 -9.75
CA LEU A 133 9.79 3.20 -9.93
C LEU A 133 9.92 4.41 -10.85
N HIS A 134 9.12 4.45 -11.92
CA HIS A 134 9.11 5.54 -12.88
C HIS A 134 7.69 5.96 -13.16
N GLY A 135 7.39 7.24 -13.04
CA GLY A 135 6.04 7.78 -13.20
C GLY A 135 5.97 8.97 -14.13
N LEU A 136 4.85 9.08 -14.80
CA LEU A 136 4.46 10.20 -15.64
C LEU A 136 3.09 10.70 -15.20
N LEU A 137 2.98 11.97 -14.87
CA LEU A 137 1.73 12.69 -14.69
C LEU A 137 1.61 13.76 -15.73
N ALA A 138 0.50 13.82 -16.45
CA ALA A 138 0.29 14.84 -17.46
C ALA A 138 -1.16 15.35 -17.47
N SER A 139 -1.32 16.68 -17.44
CA SER A 139 -2.61 17.32 -17.70
C SER A 139 -2.68 17.67 -19.17
N LEU A 140 -3.25 16.78 -19.98
CA LEU A 140 -3.33 16.93 -21.45
C LEU A 140 -4.30 18.05 -21.85
N HIS A 141 -5.29 18.32 -21.00
CA HIS A 141 -6.28 19.37 -21.13
C HIS A 141 -6.70 19.83 -19.72
N PRO A 142 -7.25 21.04 -19.50
CA PRO A 142 -7.79 21.44 -18.18
C PRO A 142 -8.77 20.44 -17.58
N ASN A 143 -9.43 19.65 -18.42
CA ASN A 143 -10.39 18.64 -18.02
C ASN A 143 -9.86 17.20 -18.09
N LEU A 144 -8.63 16.97 -18.54
CA LEU A 144 -8.09 15.63 -18.77
C LEU A 144 -6.68 15.51 -18.18
N ALA A 145 -6.54 14.65 -17.19
CA ALA A 145 -5.26 14.24 -16.62
C ALA A 145 -5.04 12.74 -16.81
N VAL A 146 -3.80 12.35 -17.08
CA VAL A 146 -3.37 10.97 -17.22
C VAL A 146 -2.19 10.71 -16.30
N SER A 147 -2.07 9.46 -15.82
CA SER A 147 -0.96 8.99 -15.03
C SER A 147 -0.50 7.62 -15.53
N PHE A 148 0.80 7.42 -15.57
CA PHE A 148 1.43 6.12 -15.84
C PHE A 148 2.50 5.89 -14.79
N LEU A 149 2.62 4.65 -14.34
CA LEU A 149 3.65 4.23 -13.40
C LEU A 149 4.13 2.83 -13.77
N TYR A 150 5.44 2.69 -13.91
CA TYR A 150 6.13 1.42 -13.97
C TYR A 150 6.87 1.21 -12.66
N ARG A 151 6.78 -0.01 -12.12
CA ARG A 151 7.51 -0.42 -10.92
C ARG A 151 8.11 -1.81 -11.09
N LYS A 152 9.30 -2.00 -10.54
CA LYS A 152 9.94 -3.31 -10.44
C LYS A 152 10.77 -3.37 -9.17
N PHE A 153 10.52 -4.39 -8.37
CA PHE A 153 11.20 -4.66 -7.12
C PHE A 153 11.68 -6.12 -7.15
N ASP A 154 13.01 -6.31 -7.08
CA ASP A 154 13.58 -7.64 -7.05
C ASP A 154 13.16 -8.38 -5.77
N GLU A 155 13.15 -9.72 -5.80
CA GLU A 155 12.73 -10.58 -4.70
C GLU A 155 13.63 -10.47 -3.47
N ASN A 156 14.87 -10.03 -3.64
CA ASN A 156 15.86 -9.80 -2.59
C ASN A 156 16.15 -8.31 -2.32
N TYR A 157 15.32 -7.40 -2.83
CA TYR A 157 15.43 -5.99 -2.47
C TYR A 157 14.91 -5.75 -1.05
N HIS A 158 15.71 -5.10 -0.21
CA HIS A 158 15.33 -4.81 1.17
C HIS A 158 15.36 -3.31 1.43
N SER A 159 14.22 -2.77 1.85
CA SER A 159 14.11 -1.41 2.39
C SER A 159 13.05 -1.38 3.47
N VAL A 160 13.49 -1.25 4.73
CA VAL A 160 12.63 -1.45 5.91
C VAL A 160 11.52 -0.41 6.00
N TYR A 161 11.78 0.81 5.56
CA TYR A 161 10.85 1.94 5.65
C TYR A 161 10.31 2.42 4.31
N ALA A 162 10.60 1.71 3.22
CA ALA A 162 10.04 2.09 1.93
C ALA A 162 8.53 1.83 1.89
N ASN A 163 7.81 2.82 1.40
CA ASN A 163 6.37 2.76 1.15
C ASN A 163 6.11 3.19 -0.29
N ALA A 164 6.29 2.27 -1.22
CA ALA A 164 6.06 2.52 -2.64
C ALA A 164 4.63 2.10 -3.05
N ILE A 165 4.21 2.55 -4.23
CA ILE A 165 2.99 2.03 -4.85
C ILE A 165 3.25 0.58 -5.24
N ALA A 166 2.69 -0.36 -4.51
CA ALA A 166 2.85 -1.79 -4.67
C ALA A 166 1.57 -2.52 -4.24
N GLU A 167 1.39 -3.73 -4.72
CA GLU A 167 0.33 -4.62 -4.25
C GLU A 167 0.65 -5.20 -2.86
N SER A 168 1.94 -5.38 -2.57
CA SER A 168 2.45 -5.81 -1.27
C SER A 168 2.69 -4.61 -0.34
N SER A 169 2.70 -4.85 0.99
CA SER A 169 3.01 -3.82 2.00
C SER A 169 4.44 -3.29 1.90
N PHE A 170 5.34 -4.07 1.32
CA PHE A 170 6.73 -3.69 1.09
C PHE A 170 7.06 -3.79 -0.41
N PRO A 171 7.94 -2.93 -0.94
CA PRO A 171 8.37 -2.97 -2.34
C PRO A 171 9.38 -4.11 -2.57
N ILE A 172 8.91 -5.33 -2.66
CA ILE A 172 9.70 -6.55 -2.86
C ILE A 172 8.94 -7.52 -3.76
N ASN A 173 9.67 -8.23 -4.63
CA ASN A 173 9.14 -9.32 -5.44
C ASN A 173 7.91 -8.91 -6.26
N GLU A 174 7.99 -7.78 -6.97
CA GLU A 174 6.85 -7.29 -7.75
C GLU A 174 7.33 -6.52 -8.98
N GLU A 175 6.65 -6.72 -10.10
CA GLU A 175 6.76 -5.87 -11.28
C GLU A 175 5.36 -5.49 -11.74
N GLY A 176 5.10 -4.20 -11.98
CA GLY A 176 3.75 -3.73 -12.30
C GLY A 176 3.73 -2.51 -13.20
N LEU A 177 2.62 -2.38 -13.91
CA LEU A 177 2.31 -1.25 -14.77
C LEU A 177 0.94 -0.71 -14.41
N PHE A 178 0.91 0.55 -14.01
CA PHE A 178 -0.31 1.28 -13.67
C PHE A 178 -0.59 2.35 -14.73
N ALA A 179 -1.85 2.48 -15.14
CA ALA A 179 -2.34 3.56 -15.98
C ALA A 179 -3.62 4.14 -15.37
N GLY A 180 -3.67 5.45 -15.20
CA GLY A 180 -4.83 6.15 -14.66
C GLY A 180 -5.27 7.32 -15.53
N LEU A 181 -6.55 7.64 -15.45
CA LEU A 181 -7.18 8.75 -16.16
C LEU A 181 -8.20 9.44 -15.25
N GLN A 182 -8.18 10.75 -15.25
CA GLN A 182 -9.21 11.61 -14.67
C GLN A 182 -9.74 12.53 -15.75
N PHE A 183 -11.06 12.52 -15.93
CA PHE A 183 -11.73 13.31 -16.97
C PHE A 183 -12.94 14.06 -16.38
N LYS A 184 -12.91 15.39 -16.45
CA LYS A 184 -14.05 16.27 -16.13
C LYS A 184 -14.86 16.51 -17.39
N LEU A 185 -15.96 15.78 -17.52
CA LEU A 185 -16.84 15.93 -18.69
C LEU A 185 -17.44 17.35 -18.76
N ASN A 186 -17.81 17.89 -17.61
CA ASN A 186 -18.26 19.27 -17.40
C ASN A 186 -18.14 19.62 -15.90
N ASN A 187 -18.75 20.75 -15.48
CA ASN A 187 -18.71 21.19 -14.07
C ASN A 187 -19.47 20.27 -13.10
N HIS A 188 -20.24 19.31 -13.60
CA HIS A 188 -21.09 18.43 -12.80
C HIS A 188 -20.64 16.98 -12.81
N TRP A 189 -19.90 16.55 -13.84
CA TRP A 189 -19.53 15.15 -14.04
C TRP A 189 -18.02 14.97 -14.08
N GLU A 190 -17.53 14.04 -13.29
CA GLU A 190 -16.13 13.62 -13.29
C GLU A 190 -16.03 12.10 -13.35
N ILE A 191 -15.13 11.61 -14.20
CA ILE A 191 -14.77 10.20 -14.34
C ILE A 191 -13.34 10.02 -13.87
N SER A 192 -13.10 9.05 -13.00
CA SER A 192 -11.77 8.59 -12.63
C SER A 192 -11.68 7.09 -12.86
N THR A 193 -10.63 6.66 -13.53
CA THR A 193 -10.39 5.24 -13.79
C THR A 193 -8.92 4.93 -13.71
N TYR A 194 -8.59 3.70 -13.29
CA TYR A 194 -7.25 3.15 -13.43
C TYR A 194 -7.30 1.67 -13.76
N PHE A 195 -6.18 1.21 -14.29
CA PHE A 195 -5.86 -0.19 -14.49
C PHE A 195 -4.43 -0.42 -14.00
N ASP A 196 -4.25 -1.40 -13.13
CA ASP A 196 -2.97 -1.83 -12.58
C ASP A 196 -2.79 -3.31 -12.85
N GLN A 197 -1.77 -3.66 -13.59
CA GLN A 197 -1.38 -5.05 -13.83
C GLN A 197 -0.04 -5.31 -13.16
N PHE A 198 0.05 -6.40 -12.43
CA PHE A 198 1.24 -6.76 -11.70
C PHE A 198 1.53 -8.26 -11.78
N LYS A 199 2.80 -8.60 -11.60
CA LYS A 199 3.27 -9.97 -11.46
C LYS A 199 4.24 -10.08 -10.30
N PHE A 200 4.35 -11.29 -9.77
CA PHE A 200 5.28 -11.65 -8.73
C PHE A 200 6.32 -12.62 -9.30
N PRO A 201 7.56 -12.18 -9.56
CA PRO A 201 8.62 -13.02 -10.11
C PRO A 201 8.88 -14.28 -9.28
N TRP A 202 8.84 -14.18 -7.96
CA TRP A 202 8.97 -15.29 -7.02
C TRP A 202 7.63 -15.66 -6.38
N MET A 203 7.63 -16.78 -5.64
CA MET A 203 6.50 -17.25 -4.84
C MET A 203 6.09 -16.24 -3.74
N ARG A 204 4.89 -16.40 -3.22
CA ARG A 204 4.36 -15.62 -2.10
C ARG A 204 3.63 -16.52 -1.12
N TYR A 205 3.29 -15.98 0.03
CA TYR A 205 2.39 -16.67 0.97
C TYR A 205 1.11 -17.11 0.26
N GLN A 206 0.80 -18.40 0.30
CA GLN A 206 -0.33 -19.06 -0.38
C GLN A 206 -0.30 -18.94 -1.93
N VAL A 207 0.87 -18.73 -2.53
CA VAL A 207 1.07 -18.74 -3.99
C VAL A 207 2.40 -19.42 -4.30
N ASP A 208 2.38 -20.75 -4.39
CA ASP A 208 3.58 -21.59 -4.50
C ASP A 208 4.08 -21.77 -5.96
N LYS A 209 3.80 -20.77 -6.78
CA LYS A 209 4.25 -20.73 -8.17
C LYS A 209 4.88 -19.37 -8.49
N PRO A 210 6.14 -19.35 -8.99
CA PRO A 210 6.76 -18.14 -9.51
C PRO A 210 6.02 -17.61 -10.74
N ASN A 211 6.24 -16.31 -11.07
CA ASN A 211 5.62 -15.63 -12.20
C ASN A 211 4.07 -15.67 -12.15
N SER A 212 3.51 -15.50 -10.98
CA SER A 212 2.06 -15.34 -10.80
C SER A 212 1.62 -13.89 -11.10
N PHE A 213 0.40 -13.72 -11.63
CA PHE A 213 -0.12 -12.45 -12.11
C PHE A 213 -1.37 -12.04 -11.34
N GLY A 214 -1.61 -10.74 -11.30
CA GLY A 214 -2.87 -10.16 -10.83
C GLY A 214 -3.15 -8.85 -11.53
N MET A 215 -4.38 -8.35 -11.32
CA MET A 215 -4.79 -7.03 -11.81
C MET A 215 -5.75 -6.34 -10.83
N ASP A 216 -5.80 -5.02 -10.91
CA ASP A 216 -6.74 -4.17 -10.18
C ASP A 216 -7.28 -3.10 -11.14
N GLY A 217 -8.56 -3.14 -11.42
CA GLY A 217 -9.26 -2.18 -12.25
C GLY A 217 -10.28 -1.38 -11.45
N PHE A 218 -10.40 -0.10 -11.73
CA PHE A 218 -11.24 0.82 -11.00
C PHE A 218 -11.92 1.80 -11.94
N LEU A 219 -13.20 2.05 -11.71
CA LEU A 219 -13.97 3.10 -12.38
C LEU A 219 -14.85 3.80 -11.35
N GLN A 220 -14.78 5.13 -11.31
CA GLN A 220 -15.66 5.97 -10.52
C GLN A 220 -16.25 7.07 -11.37
N LEU A 221 -17.57 7.24 -11.26
CA LEU A 221 -18.32 8.34 -11.84
C LEU A 221 -18.85 9.20 -10.70
N VAL A 222 -18.53 10.48 -10.70
CA VAL A 222 -18.98 11.46 -9.71
C VAL A 222 -19.91 12.45 -10.36
N TYR A 223 -21.02 12.78 -9.68
CA TYR A 223 -22.01 13.77 -10.09
C TYR A 223 -22.25 14.81 -9.02
N HIS A 224 -21.92 16.07 -9.34
CA HIS A 224 -22.09 17.24 -8.49
C HIS A 224 -23.12 18.19 -9.10
N PRO A 225 -24.44 17.95 -8.99
CA PRO A 225 -25.46 18.83 -9.57
C PRO A 225 -25.44 20.24 -8.98
N ASN A 226 -25.04 20.38 -7.73
CA ASN A 226 -24.89 21.63 -7.01
C ASN A 226 -23.97 21.46 -5.77
N LYS A 227 -23.73 22.53 -5.02
CA LYS A 227 -22.86 22.51 -3.83
C LYS A 227 -23.43 21.73 -2.63
N LYS A 228 -24.67 21.24 -2.71
CA LYS A 228 -25.34 20.54 -1.61
C LYS A 228 -25.46 19.03 -1.82
N LEU A 229 -25.22 18.56 -3.03
CA LEU A 229 -25.40 17.14 -3.38
C LEU A 229 -24.19 16.62 -4.16
N ASP A 230 -23.57 15.57 -3.64
CA ASP A 230 -22.57 14.78 -4.31
C ASP A 230 -23.03 13.32 -4.38
N ILE A 231 -22.99 12.76 -5.55
CA ILE A 231 -23.29 11.34 -5.79
C ILE A 231 -22.09 10.70 -6.47
N TYR A 232 -21.65 9.53 -6.03
CA TYR A 232 -20.73 8.75 -6.84
C TYR A 232 -21.09 7.28 -6.89
N GLY A 233 -20.91 6.71 -8.08
CA GLY A 233 -20.90 5.28 -8.31
C GLY A 233 -19.47 4.80 -8.56
N ARG A 234 -19.10 3.63 -8.02
CA ARG A 234 -17.78 3.02 -8.13
C ARG A 234 -17.90 1.55 -8.44
N ILE A 235 -17.07 1.09 -9.35
CA ILE A 235 -16.85 -0.32 -9.65
C ILE A 235 -15.35 -0.58 -9.50
N ARG A 236 -14.98 -1.65 -8.80
CA ARG A 236 -13.61 -2.14 -8.72
C ARG A 236 -13.59 -3.63 -8.98
N HIS A 237 -12.67 -4.05 -9.82
CA HIS A 237 -12.42 -5.45 -10.14
C HIS A 237 -10.99 -5.79 -9.75
N ARG A 238 -10.79 -6.90 -9.04
CA ARG A 238 -9.48 -7.36 -8.60
C ARG A 238 -9.32 -8.84 -8.88
N GLU A 239 -8.21 -9.19 -9.49
CA GLU A 239 -7.76 -10.56 -9.68
C GLU A 239 -6.46 -10.78 -8.92
N ARG A 240 -6.41 -11.84 -8.11
CA ARG A 240 -5.23 -12.21 -7.34
C ARG A 240 -4.95 -13.69 -7.45
N PRO A 241 -3.68 -14.08 -7.62
CA PRO A 241 -3.29 -15.48 -7.61
C PRO A 241 -3.45 -16.07 -6.20
N PHE A 242 -3.82 -17.35 -6.13
CA PHE A 242 -3.84 -18.15 -4.90
C PHE A 242 -3.60 -19.62 -5.21
N ASN A 243 -3.18 -20.41 -4.21
CA ASN A 243 -3.10 -21.87 -4.34
C ASN A 243 -4.51 -22.46 -4.41
N SER A 244 -4.82 -23.16 -5.50
CA SER A 244 -6.09 -23.85 -5.67
C SER A 244 -6.20 -25.06 -4.73
N ALA A 245 -7.35 -25.25 -4.11
CA ALA A 245 -7.65 -26.45 -3.34
C ALA A 245 -7.92 -27.69 -4.21
N LEU A 246 -8.09 -27.50 -5.52
CA LEU A 246 -8.27 -28.60 -6.47
C LEU A 246 -6.92 -29.29 -6.69
N ALA A 247 -6.64 -30.29 -5.88
CA ALA A 247 -5.46 -31.12 -6.00
C ALA A 247 -5.52 -31.95 -7.30
N PHE A 248 -4.69 -31.62 -8.25
CA PHE A 248 -4.23 -32.61 -9.22
C PHE A 248 -3.04 -33.33 -8.58
N ASP A 249 -2.94 -34.62 -8.85
CA ASP A 249 -2.01 -35.65 -8.36
C ASP A 249 -0.50 -35.28 -8.36
N ARG A 250 -0.13 -34.07 -7.92
CA ARG A 250 1.22 -33.56 -7.86
C ARG A 250 1.44 -32.74 -6.58
N ASP A 251 2.62 -32.88 -6.02
CA ASP A 251 3.07 -32.20 -4.78
C ASP A 251 3.12 -30.65 -4.86
N ILE A 252 2.87 -30.06 -6.05
CA ILE A 252 2.86 -28.62 -6.27
C ILE A 252 1.42 -28.15 -6.47
N PRO A 253 0.89 -27.26 -5.59
CA PRO A 253 -0.44 -26.71 -5.76
C PRO A 253 -0.59 -25.98 -7.10
N ASN A 254 -1.74 -26.17 -7.76
CA ASN A 254 -2.08 -25.33 -8.89
C ASN A 254 -2.40 -23.92 -8.38
N VAL A 255 -1.87 -22.91 -9.08
CA VAL A 255 -2.24 -21.51 -8.82
C VAL A 255 -3.40 -21.13 -9.73
N SER A 256 -4.47 -20.66 -9.13
CA SER A 256 -5.67 -20.15 -9.77
C SER A 256 -5.86 -18.67 -9.43
N ILE A 257 -6.91 -18.05 -9.93
CA ILE A 257 -7.23 -16.65 -9.74
C ILE A 257 -8.46 -16.51 -8.82
N ALA A 258 -8.31 -15.72 -7.78
CA ALA A 258 -9.43 -15.20 -7.01
C ALA A 258 -9.95 -13.93 -7.68
N ASP A 259 -11.23 -13.92 -8.00
CA ASP A 259 -11.95 -12.84 -8.67
C ASP A 259 -12.81 -12.08 -7.65
N GLN A 260 -12.66 -10.76 -7.58
CA GLN A 260 -13.40 -9.92 -6.65
C GLN A 260 -13.97 -8.71 -7.37
N TRP A 261 -15.28 -8.53 -7.28
CA TRP A 261 -15.98 -7.33 -7.74
C TRP A 261 -16.54 -6.56 -6.56
N ASN A 262 -16.42 -5.25 -6.61
CA ASN A 262 -16.92 -4.37 -5.58
C ASN A 262 -17.68 -3.20 -6.24
N TYR A 263 -18.94 -3.03 -5.86
CA TYR A 263 -19.87 -2.02 -6.37
C TYR A 263 -20.25 -1.11 -5.22
N ARG A 264 -20.04 0.19 -5.36
CA ARG A 264 -20.41 1.17 -4.33
C ARG A 264 -21.20 2.32 -4.93
N LEU A 265 -22.27 2.69 -4.25
CA LEU A 265 -23.03 3.91 -4.51
C LEU A 265 -23.05 4.74 -3.23
N ASN A 266 -22.72 6.01 -3.36
CA ASN A 266 -22.63 6.93 -2.23
C ASN A 266 -23.38 8.22 -2.55
N PHE A 267 -24.17 8.69 -1.57
CA PHE A 267 -24.88 9.95 -1.61
C PHE A 267 -24.40 10.81 -0.44
N ASN A 268 -24.08 12.07 -0.69
CA ASN A 268 -23.69 13.04 0.32
C ASN A 268 -24.54 14.30 0.11
N VAL A 269 -25.48 14.55 1.03
CA VAL A 269 -26.50 15.58 0.92
C VAL A 269 -26.37 16.56 2.06
N LEU A 270 -26.20 17.84 1.76
CA LEU A 270 -26.25 18.93 2.72
C LEU A 270 -27.71 19.40 2.85
N ILE A 271 -28.43 18.92 3.88
CA ILE A 271 -29.84 19.25 4.13
C ILE A 271 -29.96 20.71 4.59
N THR A 272 -29.14 21.10 5.55
CA THR A 272 -29.02 22.48 6.03
C THR A 272 -27.53 22.84 6.14
N GLU A 273 -27.20 24.09 6.42
CA GLU A 273 -25.80 24.50 6.63
C GLU A 273 -25.09 23.72 7.76
N SER A 274 -25.87 23.12 8.65
CA SER A 274 -25.39 22.40 9.84
C SER A 274 -25.61 20.88 9.78
N ILE A 275 -26.47 20.38 8.86
CA ILE A 275 -26.85 18.97 8.80
C ILE A 275 -26.48 18.38 7.45
N ARG A 276 -25.66 17.35 7.49
CA ARG A 276 -25.25 16.54 6.32
C ARG A 276 -25.67 15.09 6.52
N LEU A 277 -26.26 14.51 5.48
CA LEU A 277 -26.53 13.08 5.40
C LEU A 277 -25.53 12.45 4.44
N ARG A 278 -25.01 11.28 4.83
CA ARG A 278 -24.15 10.46 3.97
C ARG A 278 -24.70 9.02 3.97
N SER A 279 -25.14 8.58 2.80
CA SER A 279 -25.64 7.22 2.60
C SER A 279 -24.67 6.43 1.73
N ARG A 280 -24.35 5.20 2.10
CA ARG A 280 -23.48 4.29 1.37
C ARG A 280 -24.18 2.95 1.21
N ILE A 281 -24.20 2.48 -0.02
CA ILE A 281 -24.60 1.14 -0.39
C ILE A 281 -23.39 0.48 -1.04
N GLU A 282 -22.98 -0.67 -0.57
CA GLU A 282 -21.88 -1.41 -1.15
C GLU A 282 -22.21 -2.88 -1.24
N TYR A 283 -21.96 -3.45 -2.40
CA TYR A 283 -22.12 -4.87 -2.68
C TYR A 283 -20.81 -5.42 -3.22
N MET A 284 -20.41 -6.57 -2.71
CA MET A 284 -19.19 -7.25 -3.12
C MET A 284 -19.48 -8.68 -3.50
N THR A 285 -18.79 -9.19 -4.50
CA THR A 285 -18.74 -10.61 -4.83
C THR A 285 -17.30 -11.07 -4.82
N TYR A 286 -17.09 -12.27 -4.30
CA TYR A 286 -15.80 -12.94 -4.29
C TYR A 286 -15.99 -14.37 -4.80
N PHE A 287 -15.12 -14.79 -5.70
CA PHE A 287 -15.09 -16.13 -6.25
C PHE A 287 -13.65 -16.63 -6.35
N ARG A 288 -13.44 -17.88 -6.00
CA ARG A 288 -12.21 -18.60 -6.26
C ARG A 288 -12.52 -20.02 -6.72
N ASP A 289 -11.65 -20.57 -7.54
CA ASP A 289 -11.79 -21.91 -8.08
C ASP A 289 -11.89 -22.95 -6.96
N GLY A 290 -12.86 -23.87 -7.10
CA GLY A 290 -13.15 -24.90 -6.10
C GLY A 290 -13.99 -24.45 -4.88
N ALA A 291 -14.55 -23.23 -4.90
CA ALA A 291 -15.42 -22.72 -3.84
C ALA A 291 -16.69 -22.08 -4.42
N ASP A 292 -17.73 -22.00 -3.59
CA ASP A 292 -18.95 -21.26 -3.94
C ASP A 292 -18.66 -19.75 -4.03
N LYS A 293 -19.48 -19.05 -4.82
CA LYS A 293 -19.42 -17.60 -4.90
C LYS A 293 -19.93 -16.99 -3.60
N GLU A 294 -19.11 -16.13 -3.01
CA GLU A 294 -19.41 -15.42 -1.77
C GLU A 294 -19.85 -13.98 -2.05
N ASN A 295 -20.76 -13.47 -1.22
CA ASN A 295 -21.32 -12.13 -1.36
C ASN A 295 -21.16 -11.36 -0.06
N GLY A 296 -21.07 -10.03 -0.18
CA GLY A 296 -21.11 -9.11 0.94
C GLY A 296 -21.99 -7.91 0.62
N LEU A 297 -22.74 -7.44 1.58
CA LEU A 297 -23.58 -6.25 1.51
C LEU A 297 -23.31 -5.34 2.70
N LEU A 298 -23.19 -4.03 2.43
CA LEU A 298 -23.15 -2.98 3.45
C LEU A 298 -24.11 -1.87 3.10
N LEU A 299 -24.97 -1.51 4.04
CA LEU A 299 -25.79 -0.31 4.02
C LEU A 299 -25.37 0.56 5.20
N ALA A 300 -24.94 1.79 4.95
CA ALA A 300 -24.56 2.72 6.01
C ALA A 300 -25.21 4.08 5.81
N GLN A 301 -25.70 4.67 6.89
CA GLN A 301 -26.28 6.00 6.94
C GLN A 301 -25.62 6.81 8.05
N ASP A 302 -24.95 7.90 7.69
CA ASP A 302 -24.42 8.88 8.64
C ASP A 302 -25.30 10.12 8.69
N VAL A 303 -25.53 10.61 9.88
CA VAL A 303 -26.10 11.93 10.15
C VAL A 303 -25.04 12.75 10.84
N ILE A 304 -24.56 13.80 10.19
CA ILE A 304 -23.50 14.67 10.68
C ILE A 304 -24.13 16.03 11.00
N TYR A 305 -24.04 16.42 12.28
CA TYR A 305 -24.47 17.73 12.75
C TYR A 305 -23.26 18.57 13.14
N LYS A 306 -23.02 19.65 12.39
CA LYS A 306 -21.88 20.56 12.60
C LYS A 306 -22.36 22.02 12.46
N PRO A 307 -22.86 22.66 13.53
CA PRO A 307 -23.29 24.05 13.50
C PRO A 307 -22.09 24.99 13.31
N LYS A 308 -22.27 26.08 12.57
CA LYS A 308 -21.20 27.02 12.19
C LYS A 308 -20.51 27.70 13.38
N GLU A 309 -21.27 28.00 14.45
CA GLU A 309 -20.78 28.75 15.60
C GLU A 309 -20.38 27.88 16.79
N SER A 310 -20.50 26.56 16.67
CA SER A 310 -20.15 25.60 17.72
C SER A 310 -18.81 24.90 17.42
N LYS A 311 -18.02 24.74 18.48
CA LYS A 311 -16.81 23.86 18.41
C LYS A 311 -17.16 22.38 18.47
N LEU A 312 -18.40 22.04 18.83
CA LEU A 312 -18.88 20.67 18.93
C LEU A 312 -19.52 20.22 17.62
N SER A 313 -19.20 19.03 17.19
CA SER A 313 -19.86 18.33 16.09
C SER A 313 -20.28 16.93 16.56
N PHE A 314 -21.40 16.43 16.03
CA PHE A 314 -21.94 15.12 16.34
C PHE A 314 -22.07 14.33 15.06
N THR A 315 -21.64 13.07 15.11
CA THR A 315 -21.86 12.12 14.02
C THR A 315 -22.56 10.88 14.58
N ALA A 316 -23.71 10.54 14.02
CA ALA A 316 -24.39 9.28 14.30
C ALA A 316 -24.33 8.41 13.06
N ARG A 317 -23.95 7.15 13.21
CA ARG A 317 -23.95 6.13 12.14
C ARG A 317 -24.88 5.00 12.46
N PHE A 318 -25.70 4.62 11.49
CA PHE A 318 -26.39 3.36 11.44
C PHE A 318 -25.82 2.53 10.30
N ALA A 319 -25.40 1.30 10.56
CA ALA A 319 -24.87 0.41 9.55
C ALA A 319 -25.48 -1.00 9.69
N LEU A 320 -25.85 -1.56 8.56
CA LEU A 320 -26.25 -2.96 8.41
C LEU A 320 -25.25 -3.62 7.45
N PHE A 321 -24.77 -4.78 7.81
CA PHE A 321 -23.91 -5.57 6.95
C PHE A 321 -24.30 -7.05 7.00
N ASP A 322 -24.08 -7.73 5.89
CA ASP A 322 -24.25 -9.17 5.73
C ASP A 322 -23.14 -9.68 4.82
N THR A 323 -22.44 -10.73 5.25
CA THR A 323 -21.29 -11.28 4.51
C THR A 323 -21.23 -12.79 4.68
N ASP A 324 -21.09 -13.52 3.57
CA ASP A 324 -21.02 -14.97 3.58
C ASP A 324 -19.77 -15.48 4.30
N SER A 325 -18.64 -14.76 4.19
CA SER A 325 -17.37 -15.14 4.82
C SER A 325 -16.43 -13.97 5.03
N TYR A 326 -15.23 -14.27 5.57
CA TYR A 326 -14.12 -13.31 5.72
C TYR A 326 -13.64 -12.75 4.37
N ASN A 327 -13.75 -13.50 3.26
CA ASN A 327 -13.30 -13.05 1.95
C ASN A 327 -14.26 -12.02 1.32
N SER A 328 -15.56 -12.13 1.65
CA SER A 328 -16.59 -11.20 1.17
C SER A 328 -16.86 -10.02 2.10
N ARG A 329 -15.98 -9.78 3.11
CA ARG A 329 -16.12 -8.68 4.06
C ARG A 329 -15.96 -7.30 3.40
N ILE A 330 -16.74 -6.33 3.88
CA ILE A 330 -16.66 -4.93 3.46
C ILE A 330 -16.19 -4.08 4.64
N TYR A 331 -15.13 -3.32 4.43
CA TYR A 331 -14.61 -2.43 5.47
C TYR A 331 -15.34 -1.08 5.49
N SER A 332 -15.70 -0.65 6.68
CA SER A 332 -16.23 0.68 6.94
C SER A 332 -15.50 1.26 8.14
N TYR A 333 -14.73 2.34 7.89
CA TYR A 333 -14.04 3.04 8.97
C TYR A 333 -15.06 3.82 9.81
N GLU A 334 -14.87 3.79 11.12
CA GLU A 334 -15.62 4.65 12.03
C GLU A 334 -15.19 6.12 11.85
N ASN A 335 -16.07 7.05 12.20
CA ASN A 335 -15.71 8.46 12.22
C ASN A 335 -15.13 8.76 13.60
N ASP A 336 -13.89 9.24 13.66
CA ASP A 336 -13.22 9.73 14.86
C ASP A 336 -13.78 11.10 15.29
#